data_d12b867a02bd3d4c5e0f692f7f2bbff7
#
_entry.id   d12b867a02bd3d4c5e0f692f7f2bbff7
#
_cell.length_a   1.000
_cell.length_b   1.000
_cell.length_c   1.000
_cell.angle_alpha   90.00
_cell.angle_beta   90.00
_cell.angle_gamma   90.00
#
_symmetry.space_group_name_H-M   'P 1'
#
loop_
_entity.id
_entity.type
_entity.pdbx_description
1 polymer ?
#
loop_
_entity_poly.entity_id
_entity_poly.type
_entity_poly.pdbx_seq_one_letter_code
_entity_poly.pdbx_strand_id
1 'polypeptide(L)'
;MEESSKEWHVAGAYMIDKDGYRPNVGIIILNPRNEVFWGKRVNQHAWQFPQGGIKAGESPEQAMYRELTEEVGLHPRHVEIIGRTRDWLRYEVPDQWIRRDWRGNYKGQKQIWYLLRLLGRDCDVSLRTSVRPEFDAWRWNQYWVELESVVEFKRQVYRQALTELARLLNRAPFDGSGYDGSGHPGGREQAAIVSPKQSE
;
A
#
# COMPACT_ATOMS: atom_id res chain seq x y z
N MET A 1 28.80 22.42 1.87
CA MET A 1 27.61 22.07 1.02
C MET A 1 26.43 22.04 1.97
N GLU A 2 25.64 23.11 1.92
CA GLU A 2 24.48 23.30 2.81
C GLU A 2 23.37 22.33 2.43
N GLU A 3 23.00 21.46 3.36
CA GLU A 3 21.74 20.74 3.29
C GLU A 3 20.59 21.74 3.38
N SER A 4 19.97 21.98 2.24
CA SER A 4 18.76 22.79 2.12
C SER A 4 17.72 22.30 3.13
N SER A 5 17.46 23.10 4.16
CA SER A 5 16.38 22.93 5.11
C SER A 5 15.06 22.84 4.34
N LYS A 6 14.53 21.61 4.21
CA LYS A 6 13.21 21.38 3.62
C LYS A 6 12.17 22.01 4.55
N GLU A 7 11.62 23.15 4.14
CA GLU A 7 10.50 23.77 4.84
C GLU A 7 9.27 22.85 4.76
N TRP A 8 8.94 22.25 5.90
CA TRP A 8 7.76 21.42 6.07
C TRP A 8 6.73 22.20 6.90
N HIS A 9 5.52 22.30 6.41
CA HIS A 9 4.39 22.76 7.21
C HIS A 9 3.72 21.56 7.89
N VAL A 10 3.61 21.61 9.21
CA VAL A 10 2.94 20.58 10.01
C VAL A 10 1.46 20.94 10.12
N ALA A 11 0.60 20.22 9.41
CA ALA A 11 -0.85 20.28 9.58
C ALA A 11 -1.29 19.09 10.44
N GLY A 12 -1.35 19.28 11.76
CA GLY A 12 -1.59 18.19 12.70
C GLY A 12 -0.41 17.20 12.77
N ALA A 13 -0.66 15.89 12.75
CA ALA A 13 0.38 14.84 12.79
C ALA A 13 1.06 14.58 11.44
N TYR A 14 0.72 15.33 10.38
CA TYR A 14 1.18 15.08 9.01
C TYR A 14 1.99 16.24 8.47
N MET A 15 3.01 15.90 7.69
CA MET A 15 3.84 16.86 6.97
C MET A 15 3.26 17.11 5.57
N ILE A 16 3.21 18.37 5.17
CA ILE A 16 2.90 18.79 3.79
C ILE A 16 4.13 19.53 3.29
N ASP A 17 4.60 19.21 2.09
CA ASP A 17 5.74 19.91 1.51
C ASP A 17 5.33 21.32 1.00
N LYS A 18 6.32 22.11 0.60
CA LYS A 18 6.13 23.47 0.07
C LYS A 18 5.24 23.53 -1.18
N ASP A 19 5.11 22.42 -1.91
CA ASP A 19 4.31 22.32 -3.13
C ASP A 19 2.86 21.91 -2.82
N GLY A 20 2.52 21.62 -1.55
CA GLY A 20 1.19 21.24 -1.10
C GLY A 20 0.94 19.73 -1.11
N TYR A 21 1.98 18.90 -1.23
CA TYR A 21 1.83 17.44 -1.26
C TYR A 21 2.22 16.79 0.05
N ARG A 22 1.37 15.86 0.53
CA ARG A 22 1.68 15.00 1.66
C ARG A 22 2.55 13.82 1.20
N PRO A 23 3.75 13.62 1.80
CA PRO A 23 4.54 12.42 1.55
C PRO A 23 3.82 11.16 2.02
N ASN A 24 3.89 10.10 1.21
CA ASN A 24 3.19 8.86 1.42
C ASN A 24 3.99 7.71 0.81
N VAL A 25 3.73 6.47 1.22
CA VAL A 25 4.25 5.26 0.62
C VAL A 25 3.12 4.40 0.08
N GLY A 26 3.34 3.76 -1.06
CA GLY A 26 2.50 2.69 -1.58
C GLY A 26 3.25 1.36 -1.54
N ILE A 27 2.54 0.26 -1.34
CA ILE A 27 3.13 -1.06 -1.11
C ILE A 27 2.48 -2.08 -2.04
N ILE A 28 3.28 -2.68 -2.93
CA ILE A 28 2.88 -3.79 -3.78
C ILE A 28 3.55 -5.05 -3.23
N ILE A 29 2.78 -6.01 -2.74
CA ILE A 29 3.28 -7.26 -2.18
C ILE A 29 3.01 -8.36 -3.19
N LEU A 30 4.07 -9.05 -3.61
CA LEU A 30 4.02 -10.20 -4.51
C LEU A 30 4.02 -11.51 -3.73
N ASN A 31 3.16 -12.44 -4.12
CA ASN A 31 3.32 -13.83 -3.72
C ASN A 31 4.33 -14.55 -4.64
N PRO A 32 4.67 -15.84 -4.37
CA PRO A 32 5.56 -16.62 -5.23
C PRO A 32 5.13 -16.74 -6.70
N ARG A 33 3.84 -16.57 -7.00
CA ARG A 33 3.30 -16.61 -8.37
C ARG A 33 3.29 -15.26 -9.08
N ASN A 34 3.91 -14.22 -8.48
CA ASN A 34 3.86 -12.83 -8.96
C ASN A 34 2.44 -12.24 -8.98
N GLU A 35 1.51 -12.81 -8.22
CA GLU A 35 0.23 -12.16 -7.96
C GLU A 35 0.42 -11.12 -6.86
N VAL A 36 -0.39 -10.06 -6.87
CA VAL A 36 -0.32 -8.95 -5.93
C VAL A 36 -1.40 -9.02 -4.86
N PHE A 37 -1.04 -8.65 -3.64
CA PHE A 37 -2.02 -8.40 -2.58
C PHE A 37 -2.95 -7.26 -3.01
N TRP A 38 -4.26 -7.50 -2.95
CA TRP A 38 -5.28 -6.54 -3.31
C TRP A 38 -6.31 -6.44 -2.20
N GLY A 39 -6.35 -5.28 -1.50
CA GLY A 39 -7.19 -5.06 -0.31
C GLY A 39 -8.48 -4.34 -0.65
N LYS A 40 -9.61 -4.82 -0.13
CA LYS A 40 -10.91 -4.17 -0.21
C LYS A 40 -11.08 -3.23 0.97
N ARG A 41 -11.35 -1.95 0.69
CA ARG A 41 -11.53 -0.94 1.71
C ARG A 41 -12.79 -1.18 2.54
N VAL A 42 -12.64 -1.02 3.87
CA VAL A 42 -13.76 -1.13 4.81
C VAL A 42 -14.90 -0.19 4.39
N ASN A 43 -16.12 -0.75 4.35
CA ASN A 43 -17.36 -0.03 4.00
C ASN A 43 -17.34 0.67 2.62
N GLN A 44 -16.50 0.23 1.69
CA GLN A 44 -16.43 0.79 0.34
C GLN A 44 -16.38 -0.32 -0.70
N HIS A 45 -16.84 -0.03 -1.91
CA HIS A 45 -16.67 -0.92 -3.07
C HIS A 45 -15.34 -0.69 -3.80
N ALA A 46 -14.37 -0.09 -3.13
CA ALA A 46 -13.07 0.25 -3.68
C ALA A 46 -12.00 -0.74 -3.21
N TRP A 47 -11.11 -1.10 -4.12
CA TRP A 47 -9.95 -1.92 -3.87
C TRP A 47 -8.68 -1.09 -4.00
N GLN A 48 -7.66 -1.37 -3.21
CA GLN A 48 -6.39 -0.64 -3.29
C GLN A 48 -5.21 -1.47 -2.77
N PHE A 49 -4.00 -1.02 -3.09
CA PHE A 49 -2.78 -1.45 -2.42
C PHE A 49 -2.66 -0.80 -1.04
N PRO A 50 -1.99 -1.45 -0.07
CA PRO A 50 -1.62 -0.84 1.20
C PRO A 50 -0.81 0.43 0.97
N GLN A 51 -1.10 1.46 1.77
CA GLN A 51 -0.47 2.77 1.61
C GLN A 51 -0.66 3.65 2.84
N GLY A 52 0.31 4.48 3.16
CA GLY A 52 0.12 5.44 4.25
C GLY A 52 1.10 6.58 4.27
N GLY A 53 0.81 7.55 5.13
CA GLY A 53 1.58 8.78 5.22
C GLY A 53 2.89 8.60 5.98
N ILE A 54 3.93 9.27 5.50
CA ILE A 54 5.21 9.35 6.19
C ILE A 54 5.08 10.35 7.34
N LYS A 55 5.46 9.94 8.54
CA LYS A 55 5.46 10.78 9.75
C LYS A 55 6.74 11.63 9.83
N ALA A 56 6.73 12.68 10.66
CA ALA A 56 7.90 13.51 10.90
C ALA A 56 9.07 12.66 11.44
N GLY A 57 10.25 12.80 10.83
CA GLY A 57 11.44 12.03 11.19
C GLY A 57 11.48 10.58 10.69
N GLU A 58 10.43 10.11 10.00
CA GLU A 58 10.34 8.77 9.44
C GLU A 58 10.90 8.74 8.02
N SER A 59 11.72 7.76 7.70
CA SER A 59 12.12 7.51 6.32
C SER A 59 10.98 6.84 5.54
N PRO A 60 10.98 6.91 4.19
CA PRO A 60 9.98 6.19 3.39
C PRO A 60 9.96 4.68 3.66
N GLU A 61 11.11 4.06 3.92
CA GLU A 61 11.20 2.63 4.23
C GLU A 61 10.63 2.30 5.60
N GLN A 62 10.88 3.13 6.61
CA GLN A 62 10.28 2.99 7.94
C GLN A 62 8.75 3.12 7.87
N ALA A 63 8.26 4.12 7.10
CA ALA A 63 6.83 4.28 6.87
C ALA A 63 6.23 3.05 6.18
N MET A 64 6.91 2.51 5.17
CA MET A 64 6.48 1.31 4.46
C MET A 64 6.32 0.12 5.41
N TYR A 65 7.30 -0.17 6.26
CA TYR A 65 7.21 -1.29 7.21
C TYR A 65 6.15 -1.07 8.29
N ARG A 66 5.96 0.17 8.75
CA ARG A 66 4.90 0.50 9.71
C ARG A 66 3.52 0.30 9.09
N GLU A 67 3.25 0.85 7.91
CA GLU A 67 1.96 0.70 7.21
C GLU A 67 1.71 -0.77 6.83
N LEU A 68 2.74 -1.50 6.40
CA LEU A 68 2.65 -2.94 6.14
C LEU A 68 2.17 -3.71 7.38
N THR A 69 2.69 -3.36 8.56
CA THR A 69 2.28 -4.00 9.82
C THR A 69 0.89 -3.54 10.25
N GLU A 70 0.58 -2.25 10.16
CA GLU A 70 -0.70 -1.68 10.58
C GLU A 70 -1.87 -2.17 9.71
N GLU A 71 -1.70 -2.25 8.38
CA GLU A 71 -2.78 -2.56 7.44
C GLU A 71 -2.88 -4.05 7.06
N VAL A 72 -1.74 -4.76 7.04
CA VAL A 72 -1.65 -6.13 6.50
C VAL A 72 -1.18 -7.15 7.55
N GLY A 73 -0.64 -6.69 8.68
CA GLY A 73 -0.12 -7.56 9.76
C GLY A 73 1.24 -8.20 9.45
N LEU A 74 1.83 -7.89 8.31
CA LEU A 74 3.13 -8.42 7.94
C LEU A 74 4.26 -7.61 8.58
N HIS A 75 5.29 -8.30 9.06
CA HIS A 75 6.50 -7.71 9.64
C HIS A 75 7.67 -7.77 8.65
N PRO A 76 8.78 -7.04 8.89
CA PRO A 76 9.96 -7.06 8.00
C PRO A 76 10.48 -8.47 7.68
N ARG A 77 10.44 -9.41 8.63
CA ARG A 77 10.85 -10.81 8.42
C ARG A 77 9.98 -11.60 7.42
N HIS A 78 8.78 -11.10 7.13
CA HIS A 78 7.83 -11.77 6.24
C HIS A 78 7.97 -11.30 4.79
N VAL A 79 8.81 -10.31 4.51
CA VAL A 79 8.95 -9.72 3.18
C VAL A 79 10.40 -9.41 2.83
N GLU A 80 10.68 -9.37 1.55
CA GLU A 80 11.91 -8.87 0.96
C GLU A 80 11.60 -7.68 0.07
N ILE A 81 12.39 -6.60 0.16
CA ILE A 81 12.27 -5.46 -0.75
C ILE A 81 12.94 -5.82 -2.08
N ILE A 82 12.15 -5.97 -3.14
CA ILE A 82 12.66 -6.16 -4.52
C ILE A 82 13.15 -4.82 -5.09
N GLY A 83 12.45 -3.74 -4.79
CA GLY A 83 12.81 -2.40 -5.17
C GLY A 83 11.72 -1.39 -4.91
N ARG A 84 11.95 -0.18 -5.41
CA ARG A 84 11.00 0.93 -5.28
C ARG A 84 11.04 1.82 -6.51
N THR A 85 10.03 2.71 -6.65
CA THR A 85 10.06 3.75 -7.68
C THR A 85 11.25 4.68 -7.44
N ARG A 86 11.85 5.16 -8.53
CA ARG A 86 12.99 6.06 -8.51
C ARG A 86 12.60 7.41 -7.92
N ASP A 87 11.48 7.94 -8.42
CA ASP A 87 11.00 9.27 -8.11
C ASP A 87 9.66 9.25 -7.38
N TRP A 88 9.30 10.39 -6.78
CA TRP A 88 8.02 10.62 -6.20
C TRP A 88 6.93 10.71 -7.27
N LEU A 89 5.96 9.82 -7.22
CA LEU A 89 4.76 9.88 -8.04
C LEU A 89 3.71 10.73 -7.35
N ARG A 90 3.08 11.66 -8.08
CA ARG A 90 2.14 12.64 -7.51
C ARG A 90 0.74 12.44 -8.06
N TYR A 91 -0.25 12.72 -7.22
CA TYR A 91 -1.63 12.88 -7.64
C TYR A 91 -2.31 13.97 -6.82
N GLU A 92 -3.28 14.64 -7.43
CA GLU A 92 -4.10 15.64 -6.77
C GLU A 92 -5.38 15.01 -6.24
N VAL A 93 -5.84 15.49 -5.09
CA VAL A 93 -7.10 15.06 -4.48
C VAL A 93 -8.16 16.12 -4.81
N PRO A 94 -9.29 15.75 -5.44
CA PRO A 94 -10.36 16.70 -5.73
C PRO A 94 -10.88 17.37 -4.45
N ASP A 95 -11.22 18.65 -4.52
CA ASP A 95 -11.59 19.50 -3.39
C ASP A 95 -12.68 18.91 -2.50
N GLN A 96 -13.65 18.20 -3.09
CA GLN A 96 -14.72 17.53 -2.33
C GLN A 96 -14.23 16.41 -1.43
N TRP A 97 -13.04 15.85 -1.67
CA TRP A 97 -12.41 14.80 -0.88
C TRP A 97 -11.38 15.32 0.12
N ILE A 98 -11.06 16.64 0.04
CA ILE A 98 -10.12 17.27 0.96
C ILE A 98 -10.84 17.56 2.29
N ARG A 99 -10.25 17.08 3.38
CA ARG A 99 -10.73 17.38 4.73
C ARG A 99 -10.73 18.89 4.98
N ARG A 100 -11.73 19.37 5.72
CA ARG A 100 -11.92 20.82 5.96
C ARG A 100 -10.71 21.48 6.61
N ASP A 101 -10.05 20.77 7.53
CA ASP A 101 -8.84 21.21 8.26
C ASP A 101 -7.58 21.28 7.39
N TRP A 102 -7.62 20.75 6.16
CA TRP A 102 -6.50 20.72 5.21
C TRP A 102 -6.69 21.67 4.03
N ARG A 103 -7.83 22.30 3.93
CA ARG A 103 -8.14 23.21 2.82
C ARG A 103 -7.20 24.42 2.80
N GLY A 104 -6.73 24.78 1.61
CA GLY A 104 -5.88 25.94 1.35
C GLY A 104 -4.42 25.58 1.06
N ASN A 105 -3.81 24.63 1.77
CA ASN A 105 -2.40 24.26 1.59
C ASN A 105 -2.20 22.86 1.03
N TYR A 106 -3.20 21.99 1.09
CA TYR A 106 -3.11 20.61 0.62
C TYR A 106 -3.66 20.46 -0.80
N LYS A 107 -2.85 19.95 -1.70
CA LYS A 107 -3.25 19.63 -3.08
C LYS A 107 -3.46 18.14 -3.30
N GLY A 108 -2.64 17.31 -2.64
CA GLY A 108 -2.66 15.89 -2.89
C GLY A 108 -1.55 15.13 -2.19
N GLN A 109 -1.16 14.01 -2.75
CA GLN A 109 -0.10 13.18 -2.19
C GLN A 109 1.02 12.98 -3.20
N LYS A 110 2.23 12.81 -2.70
CA LYS A 110 3.38 12.28 -3.42
C LYS A 110 3.80 10.97 -2.80
N GLN A 111 4.02 9.95 -3.62
CA GLN A 111 4.24 8.58 -3.14
C GLN A 111 5.53 7.99 -3.69
N ILE A 112 6.30 7.31 -2.80
CA ILE A 112 7.28 6.30 -3.19
C ILE A 112 6.59 4.95 -3.10
N TRP A 113 6.67 4.15 -4.15
CA TRP A 113 6.09 2.83 -4.22
C TRP A 113 7.14 1.76 -4.04
N TYR A 114 6.89 0.82 -3.13
CA TYR A 114 7.73 -0.33 -2.88
C TYR A 114 7.13 -1.59 -3.50
N LEU A 115 8.00 -2.41 -4.08
CA LEU A 115 7.68 -3.76 -4.52
C LEU A 115 8.33 -4.74 -3.56
N LEU A 116 7.51 -5.53 -2.89
CA LEU A 116 7.94 -6.50 -1.89
C LEU A 116 7.64 -7.92 -2.38
N ARG A 117 8.48 -8.88 -1.99
CA ARG A 117 8.22 -10.31 -2.11
C ARG A 117 7.77 -10.84 -0.77
N LEU A 118 6.64 -11.55 -0.72
CA LEU A 118 6.23 -12.29 0.47
C LEU A 118 7.14 -13.51 0.64
N LEU A 119 7.82 -13.59 1.78
CA LEU A 119 8.60 -14.74 2.24
C LEU A 119 7.79 -15.60 3.21
N GLY A 120 6.78 -14.99 3.84
CA GLY A 120 5.84 -15.64 4.73
C GLY A 120 4.75 -16.41 3.97
N ARG A 121 3.75 -16.84 4.72
CA ARG A 121 2.58 -17.58 4.22
C ARG A 121 1.34 -16.68 4.21
N ASP A 122 0.32 -17.06 3.45
CA ASP A 122 -0.95 -16.34 3.41
C ASP A 122 -1.58 -16.18 4.80
N CYS A 123 -1.38 -17.16 5.71
CA CYS A 123 -1.89 -17.10 7.08
C CYS A 123 -1.17 -16.07 7.98
N ASP A 124 -0.04 -15.53 7.55
CA ASP A 124 0.66 -14.44 8.25
C ASP A 124 0.01 -13.08 7.96
N VAL A 125 -0.86 -13.00 6.94
CA VAL A 125 -1.65 -11.80 6.63
C VAL A 125 -2.77 -11.66 7.66
N SER A 126 -2.85 -10.49 8.30
CA SER A 126 -3.89 -10.16 9.27
C SER A 126 -4.38 -8.73 9.08
N LEU A 127 -5.67 -8.57 8.78
CA LEU A 127 -6.30 -7.26 8.65
C LEU A 127 -6.79 -6.69 10.00
N ARG A 128 -6.54 -7.40 11.11
CA ARG A 128 -7.04 -7.06 12.45
C ARG A 128 -5.96 -6.48 13.38
N THR A 129 -4.83 -6.07 12.86
CA THR A 129 -3.71 -5.52 13.63
C THR A 129 -3.94 -4.10 14.11
N SER A 130 -4.83 -3.37 13.47
CA SER A 130 -5.20 -2.00 13.83
C SER A 130 -6.60 -1.93 14.45
N VAL A 131 -6.80 -1.00 15.40
CA VAL A 131 -8.11 -0.68 15.98
C VAL A 131 -9.08 -0.13 14.90
N ARG A 132 -8.51 0.46 13.85
CA ARG A 132 -9.25 0.97 12.68
C ARG A 132 -8.67 0.34 11.41
N PRO A 133 -9.09 -0.89 11.07
CA PRO A 133 -8.59 -1.56 9.88
C PRO A 133 -8.92 -0.77 8.61
N GLU A 134 -7.97 -0.72 7.68
CA GLU A 134 -8.19 -0.10 6.36
C GLU A 134 -8.95 -1.05 5.43
N PHE A 135 -8.77 -2.37 5.60
CA PHE A 135 -9.34 -3.41 4.75
C PHE A 135 -10.27 -4.34 5.54
N ASP A 136 -11.37 -4.78 4.91
CA ASP A 136 -12.27 -5.82 5.43
C ASP A 136 -12.15 -7.17 4.71
N ALA A 137 -11.52 -7.18 3.53
CA ALA A 137 -11.18 -8.37 2.76
C ALA A 137 -9.91 -8.13 1.94
N TRP A 138 -9.29 -9.22 1.49
CA TRP A 138 -8.17 -9.18 0.57
C TRP A 138 -8.17 -10.42 -0.32
N ARG A 139 -7.44 -10.33 -1.44
CA ARG A 139 -7.19 -11.44 -2.36
C ARG A 139 -5.85 -11.29 -3.06
N TRP A 140 -5.33 -12.35 -3.59
CA TRP A 140 -4.31 -12.29 -4.63
C TRP A 140 -4.96 -11.92 -5.95
N ASN A 141 -4.33 -11.03 -6.69
CA ASN A 141 -4.78 -10.59 -8.00
C ASN A 141 -3.62 -10.59 -8.99
N GLN A 142 -3.92 -10.62 -10.27
CA GLN A 142 -2.91 -10.44 -11.32
C GLN A 142 -2.15 -9.14 -11.09
N TYR A 143 -0.85 -9.09 -11.45
CA TYR A 143 -0.03 -7.90 -11.29
C TYR A 143 -0.68 -6.64 -11.91
N TRP A 144 -1.22 -6.78 -13.10
CA TRP A 144 -1.97 -5.71 -13.77
C TRP A 144 -3.41 -5.69 -13.27
N VAL A 145 -3.59 -5.05 -12.10
CA VAL A 145 -4.92 -4.92 -11.47
C VAL A 145 -5.86 -4.07 -12.31
N GLU A 146 -7.16 -4.32 -12.15
CA GLU A 146 -8.21 -3.52 -12.79
C GLU A 146 -8.27 -2.13 -12.16
N LEU A 147 -7.73 -1.12 -12.87
CA LEU A 147 -7.64 0.25 -12.36
C LEU A 147 -9.02 0.91 -12.19
N GLU A 148 -10.05 0.37 -12.83
CA GLU A 148 -11.45 0.82 -12.68
C GLU A 148 -11.97 0.63 -11.25
N SER A 149 -11.45 -0.36 -10.52
CA SER A 149 -11.78 -0.60 -9.11
C SER A 149 -11.08 0.37 -8.14
N VAL A 150 -10.11 1.14 -8.64
CA VAL A 150 -9.41 2.19 -7.89
C VAL A 150 -10.12 3.51 -8.08
N VAL A 151 -10.19 4.34 -7.02
CA VAL A 151 -10.74 5.70 -7.12
C VAL A 151 -10.03 6.48 -8.23
N GLU A 152 -10.80 7.20 -9.05
CA GLU A 152 -10.37 7.75 -10.31
C GLU A 152 -9.07 8.58 -10.24
N PHE A 153 -8.98 9.50 -9.30
CA PHE A 153 -7.82 10.39 -9.17
C PHE A 153 -6.52 9.68 -8.78
N LYS A 154 -6.57 8.40 -8.35
CA LYS A 154 -5.39 7.56 -8.08
C LYS A 154 -4.99 6.65 -9.24
N ARG A 155 -5.81 6.47 -10.27
CA ARG A 155 -5.56 5.50 -11.34
C ARG A 155 -4.25 5.76 -12.08
N GLN A 156 -3.91 7.02 -12.31
CA GLN A 156 -2.68 7.38 -13.02
C GLN A 156 -1.43 7.02 -12.21
N VAL A 157 -1.39 7.34 -10.91
CA VAL A 157 -0.24 7.03 -10.07
C VAL A 157 -0.06 5.52 -9.91
N TYR A 158 -1.16 4.75 -9.83
CA TYR A 158 -1.12 3.28 -9.83
C TYR A 158 -0.52 2.74 -11.12
N ARG A 159 -0.98 3.24 -12.28
CA ARG A 159 -0.44 2.84 -13.59
C ARG A 159 1.05 3.13 -13.70
N GLN A 160 1.49 4.30 -13.27
CA GLN A 160 2.91 4.68 -13.28
C GLN A 160 3.74 3.76 -12.40
N ALA A 161 3.30 3.51 -11.15
CA ALA A 161 3.99 2.64 -10.20
C ALA A 161 4.10 1.20 -10.75
N LEU A 162 3.00 0.62 -11.21
CA LEU A 162 2.97 -0.72 -11.79
C LEU A 162 3.89 -0.81 -13.01
N THR A 163 3.86 0.17 -13.91
CA THR A 163 4.70 0.17 -15.13
C THR A 163 6.19 0.26 -14.79
N GLU A 164 6.56 1.10 -13.84
CA GLU A 164 7.95 1.24 -13.44
C GLU A 164 8.47 -0.02 -12.74
N LEU A 165 7.70 -0.56 -11.80
CA LEU A 165 8.09 -1.70 -10.97
C LEU A 165 8.00 -3.05 -11.70
N ALA A 166 7.21 -3.16 -12.77
CA ALA A 166 7.13 -4.37 -13.60
C ALA A 166 8.50 -4.83 -14.11
N ARG A 167 9.44 -3.90 -14.31
CA ARG A 167 10.80 -4.19 -14.75
C ARG A 167 11.59 -5.04 -13.75
N LEU A 168 11.14 -5.06 -12.51
CA LEU A 168 11.78 -5.79 -11.42
C LEU A 168 11.24 -7.21 -11.26
N LEU A 169 10.08 -7.53 -11.83
CA LEU A 169 9.44 -8.85 -11.70
C LEU A 169 10.34 -10.00 -12.19
N ASN A 170 11.12 -9.75 -13.25
CA ASN A 170 12.01 -10.73 -13.85
C ASN A 170 13.41 -10.76 -13.21
N ARG A 171 13.70 -9.89 -12.25
CA ARG A 171 15.01 -9.78 -11.59
C ARG A 171 15.09 -10.57 -10.30
N ALA A 172 13.97 -10.98 -9.73
CA ALA A 172 13.93 -11.83 -8.55
C ALA A 172 13.90 -13.30 -9.02
N PRO A 173 15.01 -14.05 -8.94
CA PRO A 173 14.96 -15.49 -9.18
C PRO A 173 14.09 -16.11 -8.08
N PHE A 174 12.98 -16.68 -8.46
CA PHE A 174 12.24 -17.57 -7.60
C PHE A 174 13.05 -18.86 -7.46
N ASP A 175 13.79 -18.98 -6.37
CA ASP A 175 14.36 -20.24 -5.92
C ASP A 175 13.21 -21.08 -5.35
N GLY A 176 12.70 -21.99 -6.20
CA GLY A 176 11.54 -22.83 -5.90
C GLY A 176 11.77 -23.92 -4.86
N SER A 177 12.78 -23.79 -3.98
CA SER A 177 13.15 -24.81 -2.99
C SER A 177 12.34 -24.77 -1.69
N GLY A 178 11.02 -24.57 -1.76
CA GLY A 178 10.23 -24.51 -0.51
C GLY A 178 8.74 -24.73 -0.62
N TYR A 179 8.19 -25.05 -1.78
CA TYR A 179 6.76 -25.26 -1.93
C TYR A 179 6.45 -26.67 -2.42
N ASP A 180 6.04 -27.51 -1.49
CA ASP A 180 5.39 -28.79 -1.78
C ASP A 180 3.98 -28.51 -2.35
N GLY A 181 3.82 -28.98 -3.59
CA GLY A 181 2.68 -28.65 -4.45
C GLY A 181 1.39 -29.39 -4.10
N SER A 182 0.76 -29.12 -2.97
CA SER A 182 -0.59 -29.59 -2.65
C SER A 182 -1.55 -28.43 -2.37
N GLY A 183 -1.97 -27.71 -3.43
CA GLY A 183 -2.92 -26.62 -3.29
C GLY A 183 -3.63 -26.30 -4.59
N HIS A 184 -4.86 -26.68 -4.69
CA HIS A 184 -5.83 -26.55 -5.79
C HIS A 184 -5.85 -25.20 -6.50
N PRO A 185 -6.15 -25.16 -7.81
CA PRO A 185 -6.41 -23.94 -8.55
C PRO A 185 -7.83 -23.46 -8.24
N GLY A 186 -7.97 -22.46 -7.43
CA GLY A 186 -9.23 -21.82 -7.14
C GLY A 186 -8.97 -20.51 -6.46
N GLY A 187 -9.21 -19.40 -7.17
CA GLY A 187 -9.22 -18.07 -6.60
C GLY A 187 -10.23 -18.02 -5.46
N ARG A 188 -9.77 -18.16 -4.22
CA ARG A 188 -10.62 -17.98 -3.05
C ARG A 188 -10.44 -16.58 -2.52
N GLU A 189 -11.50 -15.82 -2.58
CA GLU A 189 -11.71 -14.63 -1.79
C GLU A 189 -11.69 -15.04 -0.31
N GLN A 190 -10.65 -14.69 0.43
CA GLN A 190 -10.63 -14.89 1.87
C GLN A 190 -11.26 -13.69 2.54
N ALA A 191 -12.59 -13.72 2.63
CA ALA A 191 -13.33 -12.79 3.48
C ALA A 191 -13.03 -13.11 4.95
N ALA A 192 -12.49 -12.17 5.68
CA ALA A 192 -12.48 -12.23 7.14
C ALA A 192 -13.94 -12.00 7.60
N ILE A 193 -14.69 -13.07 7.78
CA ILE A 193 -16.07 -13.01 8.27
C ILE A 193 -16.05 -12.45 9.70
N VAL A 194 -16.45 -11.20 9.84
CA VAL A 194 -16.79 -10.63 11.15
C VAL A 194 -18.20 -11.12 11.48
N SER A 195 -18.32 -12.12 12.33
CA SER A 195 -19.61 -12.49 12.91
C SER A 195 -20.18 -11.30 13.69
N PRO A 196 -21.45 -10.91 13.48
CA PRO A 196 -22.06 -9.87 14.29
C PRO A 196 -22.20 -10.38 15.73
N LYS A 197 -21.80 -9.57 16.70
CA LYS A 197 -22.12 -9.78 18.11
C LYS A 197 -23.65 -9.77 18.22
N GLN A 198 -24.21 -10.87 18.66
CA GLN A 198 -25.58 -10.89 19.18
C GLN A 198 -25.62 -10.00 20.41
N SER A 199 -26.47 -9.00 20.37
CA SER A 199 -26.85 -8.19 21.51
C SER A 199 -27.92 -8.96 22.29
N GLU A 200 -27.59 -9.30 23.53
CA GLU A 200 -28.54 -9.41 24.62
C GLU A 200 -28.55 -8.10 25.42
#